data_723b88b685b9913c4d7138ea7b007fbc
#
_entry.id   723b88b685b9913c4d7138ea7b007fbc
#
_cell.length_a   1.000
_cell.length_b   1.000
_cell.length_c   1.000
_cell.angle_alpha   90.00
_cell.angle_beta   90.00
_cell.angle_gamma   90.00
#
_symmetry.space_group_name_H-M   'P 1'
#
loop_
_entity.id
_entity.type
_entity.pdbx_description
1 polymer ?
#
loop_
_entity_poly.entity_id
_entity_poly.type
_entity_poly.pdbx_seq_one_letter_code
_entity_poly.pdbx_strand_id
1 'polypeptide(L)'
;VKATEQHILFDLDDTLIHCNKYFGIVLGEFFEWVQQWFEPHQIKTEEIRSKQIEIDVAAVSQAGFSSGIFPKSLIETYRFFSRKFNRPVQPDEEKQLMELGLSVYEQEVEPYPGMVETLDSLKSQGHHLYLYTGGETAIQQRKIDQMKLSQYFDDRIYITQHKNEATLENILKQGGFYRPSTWMIGNSLRTDVMPALSAGIHSIYIKQQNEWIYNMVELQKKPDSSLYTVTSIEEVPEVIHSKSIVTSANALRQ
;
A
#
# COMPACT_ATOMS: atom_id res chain seq x y z
N VAL A 1 -4.50 -5.96 -34.38
CA VAL A 1 -5.29 -6.76 -33.44
C VAL A 1 -5.68 -5.82 -32.32
N LYS A 2 -7.00 -5.58 -32.12
CA LYS A 2 -7.47 -4.76 -30.99
C LYS A 2 -7.12 -5.52 -29.71
N ALA A 3 -6.42 -4.87 -28.79
CA ALA A 3 -6.13 -5.48 -27.48
C ALA A 3 -7.46 -5.80 -26.78
N THR A 4 -7.54 -6.96 -26.15
CA THR A 4 -8.74 -7.34 -25.38
C THR A 4 -8.87 -6.42 -24.17
N GLU A 5 -10.05 -5.89 -23.90
CA GLU A 5 -10.34 -5.05 -22.74
C GLU A 5 -9.94 -5.77 -21.45
N GLN A 6 -9.26 -5.08 -20.57
CA GLN A 6 -8.79 -5.59 -19.28
C GLN A 6 -9.45 -4.81 -18.14
N HIS A 7 -9.64 -5.48 -17.01
CA HIS A 7 -10.04 -4.89 -15.73
C HIS A 7 -8.80 -4.74 -14.85
N ILE A 8 -8.44 -3.52 -14.51
CA ILE A 8 -7.18 -3.21 -13.85
C ILE A 8 -7.45 -2.51 -12.53
N LEU A 9 -7.22 -3.23 -11.42
CA LEU A 9 -7.30 -2.68 -10.07
C LEU A 9 -5.93 -2.14 -9.66
N PHE A 10 -5.87 -0.87 -9.28
CA PHE A 10 -4.68 -0.22 -8.74
C PHE A 10 -4.81 -0.06 -7.23
N ASP A 11 -3.73 -0.35 -6.52
CA ASP A 11 -3.52 0.19 -5.20
C ASP A 11 -3.18 1.69 -5.28
N LEU A 12 -3.29 2.41 -4.16
CA LEU A 12 -3.05 3.86 -4.11
C LEU A 12 -1.68 4.18 -3.51
N ASP A 13 -1.48 3.83 -2.24
CA ASP A 13 -0.32 4.24 -1.44
C ASP A 13 0.94 3.46 -1.85
N ASP A 14 2.02 4.16 -2.18
CA ASP A 14 3.27 3.61 -2.73
C ASP A 14 3.12 2.83 -4.05
N THR A 15 1.98 3.00 -4.70
CA THR A 15 1.70 2.50 -6.05
C THR A 15 1.46 3.66 -7.03
N LEU A 16 0.47 4.50 -6.76
CA LEU A 16 0.15 5.70 -7.53
C LEU A 16 0.74 6.97 -6.91
N ILE A 17 0.78 7.03 -5.59
CA ILE A 17 1.23 8.18 -4.80
C ILE A 17 2.23 7.76 -3.73
N HIS A 18 3.11 8.67 -3.35
CA HIS A 18 4.05 8.46 -2.25
C HIS A 18 3.34 8.40 -0.90
N CYS A 19 3.69 7.43 -0.06
CA CYS A 19 3.19 7.29 1.30
C CYS A 19 4.32 6.98 2.30
N ASN A 20 5.03 5.89 2.14
CA ASN A 20 6.07 5.41 3.07
C ASN A 20 7.17 6.45 3.33
N LYS A 21 7.48 7.32 2.36
CA LYS A 21 8.49 8.36 2.58
C LYS A 21 8.11 9.32 3.71
N TYR A 22 6.83 9.64 3.86
CA TYR A 22 6.36 10.53 4.91
C TYR A 22 6.39 9.86 6.28
N PHE A 23 6.02 8.57 6.35
CA PHE A 23 6.23 7.77 7.55
C PHE A 23 7.70 7.68 7.93
N GLY A 24 8.60 7.55 6.95
CA GLY A 24 10.05 7.56 7.16
C GLY A 24 10.57 8.87 7.78
N ILE A 25 10.06 10.02 7.35
CA ILE A 25 10.41 11.33 7.91
C ILE A 25 9.96 11.43 9.38
N VAL A 26 8.71 11.10 9.66
CA VAL A 26 8.15 11.10 11.03
C VAL A 26 8.89 10.13 11.95
N LEU A 27 9.22 8.93 11.45
CA LEU A 27 10.02 7.96 12.22
C LEU A 27 11.43 8.47 12.51
N GLY A 28 12.06 9.19 11.57
CA GLY A 28 13.36 9.81 11.80
C GLY A 28 13.32 10.77 12.99
N GLU A 29 12.36 11.68 13.02
CA GLU A 29 12.14 12.62 14.10
C GLU A 29 11.79 11.92 15.43
N PHE A 30 10.95 10.89 15.38
CA PHE A 30 10.64 10.06 16.53
C PHE A 30 11.88 9.40 17.15
N PHE A 31 12.77 8.86 16.34
CA PHE A 31 14.00 8.23 16.83
C PHE A 31 14.92 9.24 17.50
N GLU A 32 15.05 10.45 16.93
CA GLU A 32 15.84 11.52 17.52
C GLU A 32 15.28 11.95 18.89
N TRP A 33 13.95 12.11 19.02
CA TRP A 33 13.31 12.45 20.28
C TRP A 33 13.51 11.37 21.34
N VAL A 34 13.30 10.11 21.00
CA VAL A 34 13.52 9.01 21.97
C VAL A 34 14.99 8.95 22.40
N GLN A 35 15.94 9.11 21.47
CA GLN A 35 17.36 9.13 21.83
C GLN A 35 17.70 10.31 22.75
N GLN A 36 17.13 11.48 22.52
CA GLN A 36 17.31 12.66 23.38
C GLN A 36 16.71 12.46 24.78
N TRP A 37 15.47 11.97 24.86
CA TRP A 37 14.79 11.76 26.14
C TRP A 37 15.45 10.66 27.00
N PHE A 38 16.12 9.71 26.36
CA PHE A 38 16.84 8.62 27.00
C PHE A 38 18.36 8.70 26.82
N GLU A 39 18.90 9.90 26.61
CA GLU A 39 20.32 10.15 26.32
C GLU A 39 21.29 9.38 27.24
N PRO A 40 21.10 9.28 28.57
CA PRO A 40 22.00 8.53 29.44
C PRO A 40 22.11 7.04 29.12
N HIS A 41 21.13 6.50 28.42
CA HIS A 41 21.06 5.07 28.07
C HIS A 41 21.61 4.73 26.70
N GLN A 42 21.94 5.74 25.88
CA GLN A 42 22.55 5.61 24.54
C GLN A 42 21.86 4.56 23.66
N ILE A 43 20.52 4.62 23.57
CA ILE A 43 19.71 3.66 22.82
C ILE A 43 20.06 3.82 21.33
N LYS A 44 20.33 2.71 20.64
CA LYS A 44 20.58 2.69 19.21
C LYS A 44 19.29 2.87 18.43
N THR A 45 19.33 3.60 17.32
CA THR A 45 18.20 3.81 16.41
C THR A 45 17.56 2.47 15.99
N GLU A 46 18.38 1.46 15.72
CA GLU A 46 17.88 0.13 15.31
C GLU A 46 17.06 -0.57 16.40
N GLU A 47 17.38 -0.35 17.66
CA GLU A 47 16.62 -0.91 18.78
C GLU A 47 15.23 -0.25 18.90
N ILE A 48 15.19 1.08 18.73
CA ILE A 48 13.93 1.83 18.74
C ILE A 48 13.07 1.43 17.54
N ARG A 49 13.67 1.38 16.37
CA ARG A 49 13.03 0.96 15.11
C ARG A 49 12.43 -0.44 15.22
N SER A 50 13.20 -1.41 15.69
CA SER A 50 12.76 -2.80 15.82
C SER A 50 11.56 -2.93 16.76
N LYS A 51 11.56 -2.19 17.88
CA LYS A 51 10.45 -2.21 18.82
C LYS A 51 9.21 -1.52 18.25
N GLN A 52 9.37 -0.39 17.57
CA GLN A 52 8.26 0.31 16.92
C GLN A 52 7.62 -0.57 15.84
N ILE A 53 8.40 -1.21 14.97
CA ILE A 53 7.91 -2.14 13.94
C ILE A 53 7.13 -3.30 14.57
N GLU A 54 7.66 -3.91 15.62
CA GLU A 54 6.99 -5.01 16.34
C GLU A 54 5.58 -4.61 16.81
N ILE A 55 5.48 -3.43 17.42
CA ILE A 55 4.21 -2.92 17.98
C ILE A 55 3.25 -2.53 16.84
N ASP A 56 3.73 -1.80 15.84
CA ASP A 56 2.93 -1.30 14.73
C ASP A 56 2.34 -2.44 13.89
N VAL A 57 3.19 -3.39 13.48
CA VAL A 57 2.78 -4.55 12.68
C VAL A 57 1.76 -5.43 13.43
N ALA A 58 1.96 -5.64 14.73
CA ALA A 58 1.00 -6.39 15.53
C ALA A 58 -0.36 -5.69 15.59
N ALA A 59 -0.38 -4.37 15.78
CA ALA A 59 -1.60 -3.58 15.85
C ALA A 59 -2.36 -3.54 14.52
N VAL A 60 -1.66 -3.31 13.40
CA VAL A 60 -2.27 -3.30 12.06
C VAL A 60 -2.80 -4.68 11.67
N SER A 61 -2.07 -5.75 12.00
CA SER A 61 -2.50 -7.13 11.71
C SER A 61 -3.82 -7.48 12.42
N GLN A 62 -4.06 -6.92 13.60
CA GLN A 62 -5.26 -7.17 14.39
C GLN A 62 -6.43 -6.27 14.00
N ALA A 63 -6.17 -4.96 13.86
CA ALA A 63 -7.22 -3.94 13.74
C ALA A 63 -7.45 -3.47 12.30
N GLY A 64 -6.59 -3.85 11.33
CA GLY A 64 -6.60 -3.31 9.98
C GLY A 64 -6.01 -1.89 9.91
N PHE A 65 -6.21 -1.21 8.79
CA PHE A 65 -5.67 0.13 8.56
C PHE A 65 -6.49 1.20 9.25
N SER A 66 -5.92 1.85 10.27
CA SER A 66 -6.53 2.97 10.99
C SER A 66 -5.47 4.01 11.33
N SER A 67 -5.81 5.29 11.17
CA SER A 67 -4.94 6.43 11.41
C SER A 67 -4.45 6.55 12.86
N GLY A 68 -5.19 5.99 13.81
CA GLY A 68 -4.81 5.98 15.21
C GLY A 68 -3.74 4.94 15.58
N ILE A 69 -3.44 3.98 14.69
CA ILE A 69 -2.50 2.89 15.01
C ILE A 69 -1.07 3.40 15.04
N PHE A 70 -0.63 4.08 13.99
CA PHE A 70 0.73 4.56 13.89
C PHE A 70 1.12 5.52 15.04
N PRO A 71 0.36 6.58 15.36
CA PRO A 71 0.67 7.44 16.51
C PRO A 71 0.73 6.68 17.83
N LYS A 72 -0.19 5.74 18.03
CA LYS A 72 -0.19 4.88 19.24
C LYS A 72 1.02 3.97 19.29
N SER A 73 1.51 3.47 18.16
CA SER A 73 2.72 2.64 18.13
C SER A 73 3.97 3.42 18.58
N LEU A 74 4.05 4.72 18.26
CA LEU A 74 5.11 5.60 18.75
C LEU A 74 5.04 5.75 20.28
N ILE A 75 3.85 6.01 20.82
CA ILE A 75 3.61 6.14 22.26
C ILE A 75 3.94 4.82 23.00
N GLU A 76 3.48 3.68 22.50
CA GLU A 76 3.74 2.38 23.14
C GLU A 76 5.23 2.01 23.08
N THR A 77 5.93 2.39 22.01
CA THR A 77 7.39 2.25 21.92
C THR A 77 8.08 3.09 22.98
N TYR A 78 7.69 4.37 23.12
CA TYR A 78 8.19 5.26 24.18
C TYR A 78 7.91 4.69 25.58
N ARG A 79 6.70 4.20 25.86
CA ARG A 79 6.33 3.55 27.13
C ARG A 79 7.16 2.30 27.39
N PHE A 80 7.48 1.52 26.37
CA PHE A 80 8.37 0.36 26.51
C PHE A 80 9.74 0.76 27.04
N PHE A 81 10.37 1.80 26.47
CA PHE A 81 11.67 2.28 26.93
C PHE A 81 11.57 2.95 28.30
N SER A 82 10.49 3.67 28.60
CA SER A 82 10.23 4.23 29.92
C SER A 82 10.22 3.15 31.01
N ARG A 83 9.50 2.05 30.78
CA ARG A 83 9.51 0.88 31.68
C ARG A 83 10.88 0.23 31.77
N LYS A 84 11.55 0.01 30.64
CA LYS A 84 12.86 -0.65 30.57
C LYS A 84 13.92 0.08 31.37
N PHE A 85 13.90 1.41 31.35
CA PHE A 85 14.90 2.25 32.03
C PHE A 85 14.39 2.92 33.31
N ASN A 86 13.22 2.49 33.80
CA ASN A 86 12.59 3.03 35.01
C ASN A 86 12.47 4.55 35.00
N ARG A 87 12.19 5.15 33.81
CA ARG A 87 11.94 6.57 33.61
C ARG A 87 10.43 6.82 33.64
N PRO A 88 9.93 7.77 34.47
CA PRO A 88 8.50 8.09 34.45
C PRO A 88 8.04 8.57 33.07
N VAL A 89 6.88 8.07 32.65
CA VAL A 89 6.20 8.55 31.45
C VAL A 89 5.76 10.01 31.66
N GLN A 90 6.05 10.86 30.69
CA GLN A 90 5.68 12.28 30.71
C GLN A 90 4.47 12.51 29.80
N PRO A 91 3.34 13.05 30.30
CA PRO A 91 2.15 13.29 29.49
C PRO A 91 2.40 14.21 28.29
N ASP A 92 3.28 15.21 28.44
CA ASP A 92 3.62 16.12 27.35
C ASP A 92 4.39 15.43 26.22
N GLU A 93 5.26 14.47 26.53
CA GLU A 93 5.98 13.67 25.53
C GLU A 93 5.00 12.76 24.77
N GLU A 94 4.04 12.14 25.46
CA GLU A 94 2.98 11.35 24.79
C GLU A 94 2.13 12.21 23.87
N LYS A 95 1.79 13.43 24.30
CA LYS A 95 1.05 14.37 23.47
C LYS A 95 1.83 14.75 22.21
N GLN A 96 3.12 15.06 22.35
CA GLN A 96 4.01 15.37 21.23
C GLN A 96 4.09 14.18 20.26
N LEU A 97 4.19 12.95 20.76
CA LEU A 97 4.22 11.74 19.91
C LEU A 97 2.89 11.51 19.18
N MET A 98 1.77 11.81 19.83
CA MET A 98 0.47 11.74 19.17
C MET A 98 0.39 12.75 18.02
N GLU A 99 0.77 14.00 18.25
CA GLU A 99 0.78 15.07 17.25
C GLU A 99 1.75 14.74 16.09
N LEU A 100 2.96 14.29 16.42
CA LEU A 100 3.94 13.85 15.43
C LEU A 100 3.41 12.70 14.57
N GLY A 101 2.84 11.67 15.18
CA GLY A 101 2.30 10.53 14.45
C GLY A 101 1.11 10.89 13.56
N LEU A 102 0.24 11.79 13.99
CA LEU A 102 -0.90 12.27 13.20
C LEU A 102 -0.48 13.15 12.03
N SER A 103 0.65 13.86 12.13
CA SER A 103 1.13 14.76 11.07
C SER A 103 1.39 14.04 9.74
N VAL A 104 1.64 12.74 9.76
CA VAL A 104 1.85 11.95 8.53
C VAL A 104 0.61 11.97 7.62
N TYR A 105 -0.58 12.11 8.19
CA TYR A 105 -1.84 12.14 7.44
C TYR A 105 -2.21 13.53 6.91
N GLU A 106 -1.45 14.56 7.27
CA GLU A 106 -1.66 15.96 6.83
C GLU A 106 -0.75 16.37 5.67
N GLN A 107 0.17 15.49 5.27
CA GLN A 107 1.13 15.75 4.19
C GLN A 107 0.44 15.96 2.84
N GLU A 108 1.06 16.75 1.99
CA GLU A 108 0.63 16.90 0.60
C GLU A 108 0.78 15.58 -0.15
N VAL A 109 -0.20 15.30 -1.02
CA VAL A 109 -0.19 14.09 -1.83
C VAL A 109 0.71 14.31 -3.04
N GLU A 110 1.65 13.42 -3.26
CA GLU A 110 2.63 13.49 -4.33
C GLU A 110 2.54 12.23 -5.21
N PRO A 111 2.30 12.38 -6.52
CA PRO A 111 2.22 11.23 -7.41
C PRO A 111 3.61 10.63 -7.69
N TYR A 112 3.65 9.33 -7.97
CA TYR A 112 4.83 8.74 -8.60
C TYR A 112 5.02 9.28 -10.01
N PRO A 113 6.28 9.46 -10.46
CA PRO A 113 6.57 9.80 -11.86
C PRO A 113 5.88 8.82 -12.82
N GLY A 114 5.30 9.33 -13.90
CA GLY A 114 4.61 8.52 -14.90
C GLY A 114 3.21 8.03 -14.53
N MET A 115 2.68 8.39 -13.34
CA MET A 115 1.34 7.97 -12.91
C MET A 115 0.26 8.42 -13.89
N VAL A 116 0.24 9.71 -14.23
CA VAL A 116 -0.78 10.30 -15.12
C VAL A 116 -0.70 9.67 -16.50
N GLU A 117 0.49 9.62 -17.07
CA GLU A 117 0.76 9.08 -18.40
C GLU A 117 0.36 7.60 -18.50
N THR A 118 0.62 6.83 -17.44
CA THR A 118 0.23 5.42 -17.36
C THR A 118 -1.29 5.26 -17.35
N LEU A 119 -1.99 6.01 -16.49
CA LEU A 119 -3.45 5.94 -16.38
C LEU A 119 -4.11 6.41 -17.68
N ASP A 120 -3.63 7.49 -18.30
CA ASP A 120 -4.10 7.99 -19.59
C ASP A 120 -3.89 6.95 -20.71
N SER A 121 -2.72 6.33 -20.76
CA SER A 121 -2.40 5.29 -21.74
C SER A 121 -3.35 4.10 -21.61
N LEU A 122 -3.53 3.55 -20.43
CA LEU A 122 -4.41 2.40 -20.21
C LEU A 122 -5.89 2.73 -20.48
N LYS A 123 -6.35 3.91 -20.08
CA LYS A 123 -7.71 4.36 -20.35
C LYS A 123 -7.96 4.55 -21.85
N SER A 124 -7.01 5.15 -22.57
CA SER A 124 -7.11 5.36 -24.04
C SER A 124 -7.11 4.05 -24.84
N GLN A 125 -6.50 2.98 -24.29
CA GLN A 125 -6.52 1.63 -24.86
C GLN A 125 -7.85 0.91 -24.63
N GLY A 126 -8.79 1.50 -23.88
CA GLY A 126 -10.12 0.96 -23.61
C GLY A 126 -10.17 0.02 -22.42
N HIS A 127 -9.18 0.03 -21.53
CA HIS A 127 -9.19 -0.76 -20.30
C HIS A 127 -10.09 -0.09 -19.24
N HIS A 128 -10.67 -0.92 -18.37
CA HIS A 128 -11.46 -0.48 -17.23
C HIS A 128 -10.55 -0.36 -15.99
N LEU A 129 -10.39 0.86 -15.50
CA LEU A 129 -9.55 1.14 -14.33
C LEU A 129 -10.38 1.19 -13.06
N TYR A 130 -9.85 0.62 -11.99
CA TYR A 130 -10.44 0.55 -10.66
C TYR A 130 -9.38 0.95 -9.63
N LEU A 131 -9.81 1.60 -8.54
CA LEU A 131 -8.96 1.85 -7.40
C LEU A 131 -9.35 0.92 -6.25
N TYR A 132 -8.38 0.23 -5.66
CA TYR A 132 -8.59 -0.64 -4.51
C TYR A 132 -7.53 -0.37 -3.46
N THR A 133 -7.90 0.37 -2.42
CA THR A 133 -6.96 0.89 -1.41
C THR A 133 -7.38 0.52 0.00
N GLY A 134 -6.38 0.32 0.87
CA GLY A 134 -6.56 0.12 2.31
C GLY A 134 -6.45 1.44 3.06
N GLY A 135 -7.33 1.65 4.05
CA GLY A 135 -7.28 2.84 4.90
C GLY A 135 -8.65 3.32 5.36
N GLU A 136 -8.66 4.42 6.11
CA GLU A 136 -9.88 5.10 6.49
C GLU A 136 -10.44 5.89 5.30
N THR A 137 -11.75 5.78 5.10
CA THR A 137 -12.43 6.39 3.95
C THR A 137 -12.15 7.88 3.82
N ALA A 138 -12.20 8.64 4.92
CA ALA A 138 -11.98 10.09 4.89
C ALA A 138 -10.55 10.46 4.44
N ILE A 139 -9.54 9.68 4.89
CA ILE A 139 -8.13 9.92 4.53
C ILE A 139 -7.89 9.56 3.07
N GLN A 140 -8.33 8.38 2.64
CA GLN A 140 -8.13 7.93 1.27
C GLN A 140 -8.92 8.80 0.28
N GLN A 141 -10.15 9.19 0.61
CA GLN A 141 -10.96 10.09 -0.22
C GLN A 141 -10.27 11.45 -0.41
N ARG A 142 -9.69 12.03 0.64
CA ARG A 142 -8.91 13.28 0.52
C ARG A 142 -7.76 13.14 -0.48
N LYS A 143 -7.01 12.04 -0.44
CA LYS A 143 -5.91 11.77 -1.38
C LYS A 143 -6.43 11.66 -2.81
N ILE A 144 -7.52 10.93 -3.00
CA ILE A 144 -8.19 10.74 -4.30
C ILE A 144 -8.64 12.08 -4.88
N ASP A 145 -9.24 12.94 -4.06
CA ASP A 145 -9.74 14.26 -4.45
C ASP A 145 -8.59 15.22 -4.81
N GLN A 146 -7.54 15.27 -3.99
CA GLN A 146 -6.35 16.09 -4.25
C GLN A 146 -5.69 15.73 -5.58
N MET A 147 -5.62 14.45 -5.89
CA MET A 147 -5.02 13.93 -7.12
C MET A 147 -6.01 13.88 -8.29
N LYS A 148 -7.27 14.27 -8.08
CA LYS A 148 -8.35 14.20 -9.09
C LYS A 148 -8.50 12.83 -9.73
N LEU A 149 -8.29 11.77 -8.96
CA LEU A 149 -8.26 10.39 -9.48
C LEU A 149 -9.63 9.90 -9.95
N SER A 150 -10.74 10.53 -9.51
CA SER A 150 -12.08 10.21 -10.00
C SER A 150 -12.23 10.33 -11.52
N GLN A 151 -11.40 11.14 -12.20
CA GLN A 151 -11.38 11.20 -13.66
C GLN A 151 -10.96 9.89 -14.34
N TYR A 152 -10.24 9.00 -13.64
CA TYR A 152 -9.79 7.71 -14.15
C TYR A 152 -10.67 6.56 -13.69
N PHE A 153 -11.14 6.63 -12.43
CA PHE A 153 -11.80 5.53 -11.76
C PHE A 153 -13.32 5.69 -11.68
N ASP A 154 -13.86 6.90 -11.87
CA ASP A 154 -15.27 7.24 -11.70
C ASP A 154 -15.80 6.77 -10.32
N ASP A 155 -16.82 5.93 -10.27
CA ASP A 155 -17.38 5.27 -9.09
C ASP A 155 -16.73 3.91 -8.77
N ARG A 156 -15.73 3.49 -9.54
CA ARG A 156 -15.02 2.21 -9.40
C ARG A 156 -13.89 2.31 -8.38
N ILE A 157 -14.22 2.78 -7.18
CA ILE A 157 -13.29 3.03 -6.07
C ILE A 157 -13.72 2.19 -4.87
N TYR A 158 -12.80 1.34 -4.40
CA TYR A 158 -12.98 0.48 -3.24
C TYR A 158 -11.99 0.89 -2.16
N ILE A 159 -12.51 1.42 -1.05
CA ILE A 159 -11.73 1.76 0.14
C ILE A 159 -12.11 0.78 1.25
N THR A 160 -11.14 0.12 1.86
CA THR A 160 -11.38 -0.88 2.89
C THR A 160 -10.38 -0.77 4.05
N GLN A 161 -10.86 -1.04 5.25
CA GLN A 161 -9.98 -1.12 6.43
C GLN A 161 -9.17 -2.43 6.46
N HIS A 162 -9.74 -3.52 5.92
CA HIS A 162 -9.07 -4.81 5.80
C HIS A 162 -8.89 -5.20 4.34
N LYS A 163 -7.70 -4.94 3.80
CA LYS A 163 -7.33 -5.30 2.43
C LYS A 163 -6.71 -6.70 2.43
N ASN A 164 -7.53 -7.71 2.15
CA ASN A 164 -7.16 -9.12 2.23
C ASN A 164 -7.84 -9.96 1.15
N GLU A 165 -7.58 -11.28 1.14
CA GLU A 165 -8.14 -12.22 0.16
C GLU A 165 -9.67 -12.21 0.13
N ALA A 166 -10.33 -12.22 1.29
CA ALA A 166 -11.79 -12.25 1.37
C ALA A 166 -12.42 -10.98 0.80
N THR A 167 -11.82 -9.81 1.10
CA THR A 167 -12.29 -8.52 0.58
C THR A 167 -12.13 -8.44 -0.93
N LEU A 168 -10.97 -8.83 -1.46
CA LEU A 168 -10.74 -8.85 -2.91
C LEU A 168 -11.69 -9.83 -3.61
N GLU A 169 -11.87 -11.02 -3.07
CA GLU A 169 -12.79 -12.02 -3.61
C GLU A 169 -14.24 -11.51 -3.68
N ASN A 170 -14.68 -10.78 -2.65
CA ASN A 170 -16.01 -10.16 -2.65
C ASN A 170 -16.15 -9.08 -3.73
N ILE A 171 -15.13 -8.21 -3.89
CA ILE A 171 -15.10 -7.20 -4.96
C ILE A 171 -15.22 -7.87 -6.33
N LEU A 172 -14.40 -8.89 -6.58
CA LEU A 172 -14.39 -9.60 -7.87
C LEU A 172 -15.72 -10.29 -8.18
N LYS A 173 -16.35 -10.89 -7.17
CA LYS A 173 -17.67 -11.55 -7.34
C LYS A 173 -18.79 -10.53 -7.58
N GLN A 174 -18.85 -9.49 -6.76
CA GLN A 174 -19.92 -8.48 -6.89
C GLN A 174 -19.82 -7.69 -8.19
N GLY A 175 -18.61 -7.40 -8.65
CA GLY A 175 -18.36 -6.70 -9.92
C GLY A 175 -18.44 -7.60 -11.15
N GLY A 176 -18.61 -8.92 -11.00
CA GLY A 176 -18.66 -9.87 -12.12
C GLY A 176 -17.38 -9.93 -12.94
N PHE A 177 -16.23 -9.74 -12.30
CA PHE A 177 -14.94 -9.68 -12.98
C PHE A 177 -14.57 -11.01 -13.66
N TYR A 178 -14.22 -10.96 -14.94
CA TYR A 178 -13.65 -12.09 -15.65
C TYR A 178 -12.16 -12.24 -15.33
N ARG A 179 -11.83 -13.22 -14.49
CA ARG A 179 -10.50 -13.37 -13.89
C ARG A 179 -9.33 -13.41 -14.89
N PRO A 180 -9.44 -14.12 -16.04
CA PRO A 180 -8.34 -14.15 -17.03
C PRO A 180 -8.01 -12.79 -17.68
N SER A 181 -8.88 -11.78 -17.55
CA SER A 181 -8.64 -10.40 -18.01
C SER A 181 -8.61 -9.38 -16.85
N THR A 182 -8.36 -9.86 -15.64
CA THR A 182 -8.35 -9.00 -14.43
C THR A 182 -6.95 -8.96 -13.82
N TRP A 183 -6.55 -7.76 -13.39
CA TRP A 183 -5.23 -7.45 -12.85
C TRP A 183 -5.33 -6.74 -11.52
N MET A 184 -4.41 -7.06 -10.61
CA MET A 184 -4.11 -6.25 -9.42
C MET A 184 -2.70 -5.70 -9.52
N ILE A 185 -2.56 -4.40 -9.39
CA ILE A 185 -1.28 -3.68 -9.46
C ILE A 185 -1.04 -2.99 -8.13
N GLY A 186 0.07 -3.30 -7.48
CA GLY A 186 0.41 -2.72 -6.19
C GLY A 186 1.82 -3.05 -5.73
N ASN A 187 2.22 -2.43 -4.62
CA ASN A 187 3.54 -2.59 -4.02
C ASN A 187 3.57 -3.61 -2.86
N SER A 188 2.43 -4.02 -2.34
CA SER A 188 2.37 -4.93 -1.19
C SER A 188 2.28 -6.39 -1.61
N LEU A 189 3.27 -7.20 -1.25
CA LEU A 189 3.18 -8.65 -1.42
C LEU A 189 2.04 -9.25 -0.60
N ARG A 190 1.76 -8.69 0.58
CA ARG A 190 0.72 -9.17 1.51
C ARG A 190 -0.69 -8.82 1.07
N THR A 191 -0.94 -7.56 0.68
CA THR A 191 -2.31 -7.06 0.50
C THR A 191 -2.74 -6.91 -0.96
N ASP A 192 -1.78 -6.92 -1.90
CA ASP A 192 -2.04 -6.84 -3.33
C ASP A 192 -1.75 -8.16 -4.04
N VAL A 193 -0.51 -8.62 -3.98
CA VAL A 193 -0.02 -9.74 -4.78
C VAL A 193 -0.63 -11.05 -4.32
N MET A 194 -0.48 -11.41 -3.03
CA MET A 194 -1.01 -12.68 -2.52
C MET A 194 -2.52 -12.84 -2.72
N PRO A 195 -3.36 -11.84 -2.36
CA PRO A 195 -4.79 -11.93 -2.61
C PRO A 195 -5.13 -12.09 -4.09
N ALA A 196 -4.43 -11.39 -4.98
CA ALA A 196 -4.63 -11.50 -6.43
C ALA A 196 -4.31 -12.91 -6.95
N LEU A 197 -3.17 -13.47 -6.56
CA LEU A 197 -2.77 -14.83 -6.95
C LEU A 197 -3.72 -15.88 -6.37
N SER A 198 -4.17 -15.71 -5.12
CA SER A 198 -5.16 -16.59 -4.48
C SER A 198 -6.51 -16.54 -5.20
N ALA A 199 -6.92 -15.35 -5.66
CA ALA A 199 -8.15 -15.17 -6.43
C ALA A 199 -8.04 -15.63 -7.89
N GLY A 200 -6.87 -16.02 -8.38
CA GLY A 200 -6.64 -16.47 -9.75
C GLY A 200 -6.69 -15.34 -10.78
N ILE A 201 -6.38 -14.11 -10.39
CA ILE A 201 -6.18 -12.97 -11.30
C ILE A 201 -4.70 -12.69 -11.49
N HIS A 202 -4.36 -11.91 -12.51
CA HIS A 202 -2.98 -11.48 -12.75
C HIS A 202 -2.54 -10.44 -11.73
N SER A 203 -1.24 -10.39 -11.44
CA SER A 203 -0.68 -9.37 -10.57
C SER A 203 0.58 -8.74 -11.16
N ILE A 204 0.72 -7.43 -11.00
CA ILE A 204 1.95 -6.69 -11.23
C ILE A 204 2.41 -6.12 -9.88
N TYR A 205 3.55 -6.60 -9.43
CA TYR A 205 4.22 -6.11 -8.23
C TYR A 205 5.15 -4.96 -8.60
N ILE A 206 4.85 -3.75 -8.12
CA ILE A 206 5.74 -2.59 -8.24
C ILE A 206 6.68 -2.60 -7.05
N LYS A 207 7.91 -3.04 -7.26
CA LYS A 207 8.89 -3.20 -6.19
C LYS A 207 9.44 -1.84 -5.74
N GLN A 208 9.17 -1.48 -4.49
CA GLN A 208 9.68 -0.26 -3.87
C GLN A 208 11.03 -0.50 -3.20
N GLN A 209 11.87 0.56 -3.13
CA GLN A 209 13.17 0.50 -2.45
C GLN A 209 13.04 0.47 -0.93
N ASN A 210 12.08 1.24 -0.39
CA ASN A 210 11.82 1.36 1.04
C ASN A 210 10.42 0.82 1.34
N GLU A 211 10.33 -0.52 1.38
CA GLU A 211 9.05 -1.18 1.63
C GLU A 211 8.76 -1.31 3.13
N TRP A 212 7.51 -1.07 3.52
CA TRP A 212 7.07 -1.35 4.88
C TRP A 212 7.11 -2.85 5.16
N ILE A 213 7.72 -3.23 6.27
CA ILE A 213 7.92 -4.66 6.62
C ILE A 213 6.61 -5.46 6.66
N TYR A 214 5.49 -4.81 7.03
CA TYR A 214 4.17 -5.42 7.01
C TYR A 214 3.78 -5.93 5.61
N ASN A 215 4.18 -5.23 4.56
CA ASN A 215 3.89 -5.59 3.16
C ASN A 215 4.68 -6.81 2.67
N MET A 216 5.74 -7.18 3.38
CA MET A 216 6.65 -8.26 2.98
C MET A 216 6.18 -9.61 3.51
N VAL A 217 5.94 -10.55 2.62
CA VAL A 217 5.59 -11.94 2.93
C VAL A 217 6.28 -12.89 1.96
N GLU A 218 6.45 -14.13 2.37
CA GLU A 218 6.94 -15.18 1.49
C GLU A 218 5.83 -15.62 0.52
N LEU A 219 6.10 -15.55 -0.78
CA LEU A 219 5.15 -15.92 -1.82
C LEU A 219 5.17 -17.43 -2.05
N GLN A 220 4.03 -18.07 -1.85
CA GLN A 220 3.79 -19.41 -2.35
C GLN A 220 3.30 -19.30 -3.80
N LYS A 221 4.17 -19.64 -4.78
CA LYS A 221 3.80 -19.63 -6.20
C LYS A 221 2.71 -20.67 -6.47
N LYS A 222 1.54 -20.21 -6.94
CA LYS A 222 0.55 -21.10 -7.55
C LYS A 222 0.88 -21.28 -9.06
N PRO A 223 0.80 -22.50 -9.62
CA PRO A 223 1.24 -22.80 -10.98
C PRO A 223 0.55 -21.97 -12.09
N ASP A 224 -0.71 -21.58 -11.88
CA ASP A 224 -1.56 -20.94 -12.90
C ASP A 224 -1.65 -19.41 -12.78
N SER A 225 -0.92 -18.80 -11.87
CA SER A 225 -1.00 -17.36 -11.65
C SER A 225 0.15 -16.63 -12.34
N SER A 226 -0.18 -15.54 -13.06
CA SER A 226 0.80 -14.67 -13.69
C SER A 226 1.18 -13.55 -12.73
N LEU A 227 2.42 -13.58 -12.26
CA LEU A 227 3.04 -12.52 -11.48
C LEU A 227 4.16 -11.87 -12.29
N TYR A 228 4.08 -10.56 -12.44
CA TYR A 228 5.12 -9.73 -13.05
C TYR A 228 5.68 -8.79 -11.98
N THR A 229 6.98 -8.54 -12.04
CA THR A 229 7.65 -7.58 -11.15
C THR A 229 8.24 -6.46 -11.99
N VAL A 230 7.90 -5.23 -11.63
CA VAL A 230 8.42 -4.01 -12.25
C VAL A 230 9.00 -3.10 -11.17
N THR A 231 9.73 -2.08 -11.57
CA THR A 231 10.34 -1.09 -10.67
C THR A 231 9.70 0.29 -10.79
N SER A 232 8.90 0.49 -11.82
CA SER A 232 8.19 1.74 -12.11
C SER A 232 6.78 1.45 -12.61
N ILE A 233 5.85 2.36 -12.31
CA ILE A 233 4.49 2.32 -12.84
C ILE A 233 4.46 2.48 -14.37
N GLU A 234 5.44 3.14 -14.95
CA GLU A 234 5.59 3.36 -16.40
C GLU A 234 5.75 2.05 -17.19
N GLU A 235 6.22 0.96 -16.55
CA GLU A 235 6.36 -0.35 -17.17
C GLU A 235 5.03 -1.13 -17.29
N VAL A 236 4.01 -0.73 -16.54
CA VAL A 236 2.72 -1.44 -16.44
C VAL A 236 2.00 -1.59 -17.78
N PRO A 237 1.87 -0.56 -18.63
CA PRO A 237 1.17 -0.69 -19.91
C PRO A 237 1.79 -1.73 -20.85
N GLU A 238 3.12 -1.83 -20.87
CA GLU A 238 3.84 -2.80 -21.71
C GLU A 238 3.58 -4.24 -21.24
N VAL A 239 3.59 -4.49 -19.92
CA VAL A 239 3.29 -5.81 -19.36
C VAL A 239 1.87 -6.25 -19.73
N ILE A 240 0.88 -5.37 -19.57
CA ILE A 240 -0.52 -5.67 -19.90
C ILE A 240 -0.69 -5.91 -21.40
N HIS A 241 -0.09 -5.07 -22.23
CA HIS A 241 -0.17 -5.19 -23.68
C HIS A 241 0.42 -6.52 -24.18
N SER A 242 1.62 -6.89 -23.74
CA SER A 242 2.29 -8.13 -24.14
C SER A 242 1.45 -9.37 -23.80
N LYS A 243 0.80 -9.39 -22.64
CA LYS A 243 -0.08 -10.50 -22.21
C LYS A 243 -1.37 -10.56 -23.04
N SER A 244 -1.98 -9.40 -23.33
CA SER A 244 -3.21 -9.32 -24.09
C SER A 244 -3.06 -9.88 -25.52
N ILE A 245 -1.90 -9.69 -26.14
CA ILE A 245 -1.58 -10.23 -27.48
C ILE A 245 -1.48 -11.76 -27.44
N VAL A 246 -0.81 -12.32 -26.43
CA VAL A 246 -0.64 -13.78 -26.30
C VAL A 246 -1.99 -14.49 -26.10
N THR A 247 -2.87 -13.90 -25.29
CA THR A 247 -4.21 -14.44 -25.05
C THR A 247 -5.06 -14.43 -26.33
N SER A 248 -5.02 -13.35 -27.10
CA SER A 248 -5.72 -13.23 -28.39
C SER A 248 -5.22 -14.22 -29.42
N ALA A 249 -3.91 -14.46 -29.50
CA ALA A 249 -3.32 -15.42 -30.42
C ALA A 249 -3.72 -16.88 -30.10
N ASN A 250 -3.88 -17.22 -28.83
CA ASN A 250 -4.33 -18.55 -28.39
C ASN A 250 -5.83 -18.77 -28.63
N ALA A 251 -6.67 -17.73 -28.51
CA ALA A 251 -8.10 -17.80 -28.78
C ALA A 251 -8.43 -17.99 -30.27
N LEU A 252 -7.52 -17.56 -31.18
CA LEU A 252 -7.67 -17.74 -32.64
C LEU A 252 -7.19 -19.12 -33.12
N ARG A 253 -6.61 -19.96 -32.26
CA ARG A 253 -6.13 -21.31 -32.58
C ARG A 253 -7.03 -22.45 -32.08
N GLN A 254 -8.13 -22.12 -31.40
CA GLN A 254 -9.21 -23.01 -31.00
C GLN A 254 -10.43 -22.79 -31.90
#